data_563c7549842b27e59e85ad0503e3016a
#
_entry.id   563c7549842b27e59e85ad0503e3016a
#
_cell.length_a   1.000
_cell.length_b   1.000
_cell.length_c   1.000
_cell.angle_alpha   90.00
_cell.angle_beta   90.00
_cell.angle_gamma   90.00
#
_symmetry.space_group_name_H-M   'P 1'
#
loop_
_entity.id
_entity.type
_entity.pdbx_description
1 polymer ?
#
loop_
_entity_poly.entity_id
_entity_poly.type
_entity_poly.pdbx_seq_one_letter_code
_entity_poly.pdbx_strand_id
1 'polypeptide(L)'
;MTKRICWKKGMRLTDEILKSSDKCHLESLNQAFVLASNGRFGLLPSNREFEISLSVSKNIIDVEALNCLAITKSGNIIDINYDTSFTNNFDTRLTIPSNDEESYILCVETKDSWKETFNGYCEPEYKFSLIQDLE
;
A
#
# COMPACT_ATOMS: atom_id res chain seq x y z
N MET A 1 12.08 16.49 0.09
CA MET A 1 12.68 15.39 0.86
C MET A 1 12.86 15.77 2.31
N THR A 2 12.54 14.89 3.23
CA THR A 2 12.67 15.14 4.66
C THR A 2 14.14 15.21 5.07
N LYS A 3 14.50 16.20 5.86
CA LYS A 3 15.88 16.39 6.32
C LYS A 3 16.24 15.36 7.38
N ARG A 4 17.48 14.91 7.32
CA ARG A 4 18.04 13.98 8.30
C ARG A 4 18.15 14.63 9.67
N ILE A 5 17.82 13.87 10.73
CA ILE A 5 18.01 14.32 12.11
C ILE A 5 19.49 14.30 12.46
N CYS A 6 19.97 15.40 13.06
CA CYS A 6 21.32 15.50 13.60
C CYS A 6 21.28 15.09 15.08
N TRP A 7 21.65 13.85 15.36
CA TRP A 7 21.64 13.31 16.72
C TRP A 7 22.75 13.90 17.56
N LYS A 8 22.40 14.44 18.73
CA LYS A 8 23.35 15.06 19.65
C LYS A 8 23.12 14.53 21.06
N LYS A 9 24.22 14.50 21.84
CA LYS A 9 24.15 14.14 23.26
C LYS A 9 23.27 15.14 24.01
N GLY A 10 22.36 14.65 24.85
CA GLY A 10 21.44 15.49 25.62
C GLY A 10 20.24 16.02 24.83
N MET A 11 20.07 15.59 23.60
CA MET A 11 18.91 15.95 22.78
C MET A 11 17.65 15.35 23.36
N ARG A 12 16.59 16.17 23.45
CA ARG A 12 15.28 15.68 23.88
C ARG A 12 14.63 14.88 22.74
N LEU A 13 14.24 13.65 23.05
CA LEU A 13 13.49 12.80 22.11
C LEU A 13 12.01 13.17 22.16
N THR A 14 11.46 13.51 21.01
CA THR A 14 10.03 13.75 20.84
C THR A 14 9.51 12.78 19.77
N ASP A 15 8.20 12.55 19.75
CA ASP A 15 7.57 11.74 18.71
C ASP A 15 7.76 12.36 17.32
N GLU A 16 7.76 13.67 17.20
CA GLU A 16 8.02 14.39 15.95
C GLU A 16 9.42 14.09 15.38
N ILE A 17 10.44 14.10 16.24
CA ILE A 17 11.82 13.78 15.84
C ILE A 17 11.93 12.33 15.40
N LEU A 18 11.33 11.41 16.13
CA LEU A 18 11.33 9.99 15.77
C LEU A 18 10.61 9.75 14.46
N LYS A 19 9.42 10.32 14.26
CA LYS A 19 8.67 10.23 13.00
C LYS A 19 9.44 10.84 11.83
N SER A 20 10.12 11.96 12.03
CA SER A 20 10.95 12.59 10.99
C SER A 20 12.13 11.71 10.61
N SER A 21 12.75 11.05 11.58
CA SER A 21 13.83 10.10 11.32
C SER A 21 13.33 8.91 10.49
N ASP A 22 12.22 8.31 10.86
CA ASP A 22 11.62 7.20 10.13
C ASP A 22 11.26 7.61 8.69
N LYS A 23 10.65 8.77 8.53
CA LYS A 23 10.28 9.30 7.21
C LYS A 23 11.52 9.50 6.33
N CYS A 24 12.59 10.07 6.88
CA CYS A 24 13.84 10.27 6.15
C CYS A 24 14.43 8.92 5.67
N HIS A 25 14.44 7.91 6.53
CA HIS A 25 14.92 6.57 6.17
C HIS A 25 14.04 5.91 5.10
N LEU A 26 12.73 6.02 5.23
CA LEU A 26 11.78 5.47 4.26
C LEU A 26 11.94 6.12 2.88
N GLU A 27 12.06 7.44 2.82
CA GLU A 27 12.29 8.16 1.56
C GLU A 27 13.61 7.72 0.89
N SER A 28 14.66 7.53 1.69
CA SER A 28 15.96 7.05 1.18
C SER A 28 15.86 5.63 0.62
N LEU A 29 15.14 4.74 1.31
CA LEU A 29 14.87 3.38 0.84
C LEU A 29 14.08 3.39 -0.46
N ASN A 30 13.05 4.20 -0.55
CA ASN A 30 12.23 4.31 -1.77
C ASN A 30 13.07 4.76 -2.96
N GLN A 31 13.95 5.74 -2.77
CA GLN A 31 14.87 6.18 -3.81
C GLN A 31 15.84 5.08 -4.24
N ALA A 32 16.37 4.33 -3.27
CA ALA A 32 17.26 3.20 -3.57
C ALA A 32 16.55 2.12 -4.38
N PHE A 33 15.30 1.80 -4.04
CA PHE A 33 14.51 0.84 -4.80
C PHE A 33 14.22 1.31 -6.22
N VAL A 34 13.89 2.57 -6.42
CA VAL A 34 13.68 3.14 -7.76
C VAL A 34 14.94 3.01 -8.61
N LEU A 35 16.11 3.33 -8.04
CA LEU A 35 17.38 3.22 -8.75
C LEU A 35 17.73 1.74 -9.05
N ALA A 36 17.59 0.86 -8.07
CA ALA A 36 17.93 -0.55 -8.20
C ALA A 36 17.02 -1.27 -9.19
N SER A 37 15.76 -0.91 -9.23
CA SER A 37 14.78 -1.52 -10.14
C SER A 37 14.89 -1.00 -11.57
N ASN A 38 15.65 0.05 -11.80
CA ASN A 38 15.79 0.71 -13.10
C ASN A 38 14.42 1.09 -13.72
N GLY A 39 13.53 1.62 -12.88
CA GLY A 39 12.18 2.01 -13.28
C GLY A 39 11.18 0.85 -13.40
N ARG A 40 11.58 -0.36 -13.08
CA ARG A 40 10.66 -1.51 -13.07
C ARG A 40 9.77 -1.46 -11.83
N PHE A 41 8.53 -1.86 -12.01
CA PHE A 41 7.55 -1.94 -10.93
C PHE A 41 6.59 -3.12 -11.18
N GLY A 42 5.85 -3.50 -10.17
CA GLY A 42 4.90 -4.61 -10.22
C GLY A 42 5.18 -5.66 -9.15
N LEU A 43 4.77 -6.89 -9.40
CA LEU A 43 4.93 -7.98 -8.44
C LEU A 43 6.40 -8.29 -8.19
N LEU A 44 6.75 -8.44 -6.91
CA LEU A 44 8.09 -8.82 -6.49
C LEU A 44 8.21 -10.35 -6.40
N PRO A 45 9.42 -10.90 -6.71
CA PRO A 45 9.70 -12.30 -6.43
C PRO A 45 9.54 -12.58 -4.94
N SER A 46 8.77 -13.59 -4.59
CA SER A 46 8.49 -13.94 -3.20
C SER A 46 8.15 -15.43 -3.10
N ASN A 47 8.34 -16.00 -1.92
CA ASN A 47 7.82 -17.32 -1.58
C ASN A 47 6.29 -17.33 -1.42
N ARG A 48 5.67 -16.16 -1.38
CA ARG A 48 4.21 -16.02 -1.34
C ARG A 48 3.66 -16.03 -2.76
N GLU A 49 2.64 -16.83 -2.99
CA GLU A 49 1.91 -16.79 -4.24
C GLU A 49 0.98 -15.59 -4.28
N PHE A 50 0.94 -14.93 -5.42
CA PHE A 50 -0.08 -13.91 -5.65
C PHE A 50 -1.45 -14.59 -5.69
N GLU A 51 -2.36 -14.12 -4.87
CA GLU A 51 -3.71 -14.65 -4.76
C GLU A 51 -4.70 -13.50 -4.65
N ILE A 52 -5.78 -13.58 -5.40
CA ILE A 52 -6.87 -12.63 -5.31
C ILE A 52 -8.20 -13.36 -5.42
N SER A 53 -9.14 -13.04 -4.54
CA SER A 53 -10.50 -13.55 -4.56
C SER A 53 -11.48 -12.38 -4.53
N LEU A 54 -12.36 -12.34 -5.51
CA LEU A 54 -13.36 -11.28 -5.67
C LEU A 54 -14.75 -11.88 -5.64
N SER A 55 -15.67 -11.17 -5.01
CA SER A 55 -17.10 -11.43 -5.05
C SER A 55 -17.79 -10.28 -5.79
N VAL A 56 -18.55 -10.61 -6.83
CA VAL A 56 -19.30 -9.62 -7.59
C VAL A 56 -20.79 -9.86 -7.40
N SER A 57 -21.48 -8.87 -6.88
CA SER A 57 -22.93 -8.92 -6.66
C SER A 57 -23.56 -7.61 -7.14
N LYS A 58 -24.41 -7.71 -8.18
CA LYS A 58 -24.99 -6.52 -8.83
C LYS A 58 -23.89 -5.57 -9.31
N ASN A 59 -23.84 -4.36 -8.74
CA ASN A 59 -22.86 -3.33 -9.09
C ASN A 59 -21.76 -3.17 -8.03
N ILE A 60 -21.59 -4.16 -7.16
CA ILE A 60 -20.62 -4.10 -6.07
C ILE A 60 -19.61 -5.20 -6.25
N ILE A 61 -18.33 -4.83 -6.21
CA ILE A 61 -17.21 -5.75 -6.12
C ILE A 61 -16.67 -5.71 -4.70
N ASP A 62 -16.57 -6.88 -4.08
CA ASP A 62 -15.96 -7.04 -2.76
C ASP A 62 -14.68 -7.86 -2.90
N VAL A 63 -13.57 -7.32 -2.42
CA VAL A 63 -12.30 -8.03 -2.36
C VAL A 63 -12.31 -8.91 -1.12
N GLU A 64 -12.44 -10.22 -1.31
CA GLU A 64 -12.53 -11.18 -0.20
C GLU A 64 -11.17 -11.59 0.33
N ALA A 65 -10.20 -11.73 -0.55
CA ALA A 65 -8.85 -12.09 -0.19
C ALA A 65 -7.84 -11.48 -1.17
N LEU A 66 -6.71 -11.06 -0.66
CA LEU A 66 -5.60 -10.57 -1.47
C LEU A 66 -4.28 -10.89 -0.78
N ASN A 67 -3.41 -11.59 -1.47
CA ASN A 67 -2.03 -11.81 -1.07
C ASN A 67 -1.11 -11.26 -2.17
N CYS A 68 -0.46 -10.14 -1.88
CA CYS A 68 0.29 -9.40 -2.87
C CYS A 68 1.54 -8.78 -2.24
N LEU A 69 2.67 -8.99 -2.87
CA LEU A 69 3.90 -8.27 -2.58
C LEU A 69 4.37 -7.60 -3.88
N ALA A 70 4.37 -6.30 -3.88
CA ALA A 70 4.64 -5.51 -5.07
C ALA A 70 5.42 -4.25 -4.73
N ILE A 71 5.99 -3.63 -5.75
CA ILE A 71 6.62 -2.32 -5.65
C ILE A 71 5.95 -1.37 -6.64
N THR A 72 5.65 -0.16 -6.18
CA THR A 72 5.11 0.89 -7.04
C THR A 72 6.22 1.58 -7.83
N LYS A 73 5.82 2.35 -8.84
CA LYS A 73 6.76 3.14 -9.64
C LYS A 73 7.57 4.13 -8.80
N SER A 74 7.00 4.64 -7.73
CA SER A 74 7.67 5.56 -6.80
C SER A 74 8.54 4.86 -5.74
N GLY A 75 8.61 3.54 -5.75
CA GLY A 75 9.43 2.75 -4.83
C GLY A 75 8.75 2.36 -3.53
N ASN A 76 7.45 2.61 -3.38
CA ASN A 76 6.69 2.16 -2.22
C ASN A 76 6.40 0.67 -2.33
N ILE A 77 6.57 -0.04 -1.23
CA ILE A 77 6.25 -1.47 -1.16
C ILE A 77 4.79 -1.63 -0.78
N ILE A 78 4.10 -2.48 -1.54
CA ILE A 78 2.77 -2.97 -1.22
C ILE A 78 2.92 -4.38 -0.68
N ASP A 79 2.59 -4.57 0.58
CA ASP A 79 2.63 -5.85 1.25
C ASP A 79 1.26 -6.10 1.88
N ILE A 80 0.43 -6.87 1.19
CA ILE A 80 -0.92 -7.16 1.61
C ILE A 80 -1.08 -8.67 1.76
N ASN A 81 -1.52 -9.08 2.93
CA ASN A 81 -1.98 -10.44 3.20
C ASN A 81 -3.31 -10.34 3.93
N TYR A 82 -4.37 -10.30 3.15
CA TYR A 82 -5.72 -10.03 3.62
C TYR A 82 -6.66 -11.17 3.23
N ASP A 83 -7.49 -11.57 4.18
CA ASP A 83 -8.67 -12.37 3.92
C ASP A 83 -9.84 -11.91 4.80
N THR A 84 -11.04 -12.41 4.53
CA THR A 84 -12.26 -12.01 5.26
C THR A 84 -12.27 -12.44 6.73
N SER A 85 -11.35 -13.29 7.16
CA SER A 85 -11.24 -13.71 8.56
C SER A 85 -10.56 -12.68 9.45
N PHE A 86 -9.91 -11.67 8.86
CA PHE A 86 -9.24 -10.59 9.58
C PHE A 86 -10.02 -9.28 9.49
N THR A 87 -9.98 -8.49 10.56
CA THR A 87 -10.57 -7.16 10.56
C THR A 87 -9.83 -6.23 9.63
N ASN A 88 -10.58 -5.56 8.77
CA ASN A 88 -10.04 -4.71 7.73
C ASN A 88 -9.67 -3.32 8.21
N ASN A 89 -8.52 -2.87 7.78
CA ASN A 89 -8.09 -1.50 7.91
C ASN A 89 -8.30 -0.68 6.62
N PHE A 90 -8.96 -1.25 5.61
CA PHE A 90 -9.21 -0.57 4.35
C PHE A 90 -10.56 -1.01 3.77
N ASP A 91 -11.13 -0.14 2.94
CA ASP A 91 -12.41 -0.39 2.30
C ASP A 91 -12.21 -1.34 1.12
N THR A 92 -12.84 -2.52 1.23
CA THR A 92 -12.74 -3.58 0.23
C THR A 92 -13.90 -3.60 -0.75
N ARG A 93 -14.90 -2.74 -0.56
CA ARG A 93 -16.08 -2.68 -1.41
C ARG A 93 -15.97 -1.56 -2.41
N LEU A 94 -16.17 -1.90 -3.67
CA LEU A 94 -16.12 -0.98 -4.78
C LEU A 94 -17.42 -1.02 -5.56
N THR A 95 -17.92 0.16 -5.93
CA THR A 95 -19.13 0.26 -6.76
C THR A 95 -18.73 0.34 -8.22
N ILE A 96 -19.32 -0.51 -9.05
CA ILE A 96 -19.13 -0.47 -10.49
C ILE A 96 -20.01 0.66 -11.04
N PRO A 97 -19.44 1.63 -11.78
CA PRO A 97 -20.25 2.59 -12.51
C PRO A 97 -21.13 1.90 -13.56
N SER A 98 -22.26 2.44 -13.83
CA SER A 98 -23.49 1.87 -14.41
C SER A 98 -23.43 1.24 -15.80
N ASN A 99 -22.30 0.85 -16.37
CA ASN A 99 -22.23 0.24 -17.70
C ASN A 99 -21.74 -1.20 -17.65
N ASP A 100 -22.62 -2.11 -18.03
CA ASP A 100 -22.44 -3.57 -17.93
C ASP A 100 -21.42 -4.16 -18.92
N GLU A 101 -20.98 -3.40 -19.92
CA GLU A 101 -20.14 -3.92 -21.02
C GLU A 101 -18.69 -3.45 -20.99
N GLU A 102 -18.29 -2.69 -19.95
CA GLU A 102 -16.97 -2.11 -19.88
C GLU A 102 -16.02 -2.95 -19.02
N SER A 103 -14.76 -2.94 -19.41
CA SER A 103 -13.69 -3.54 -18.62
C SER A 103 -13.15 -2.55 -17.62
N TYR A 104 -12.85 -3.04 -16.42
CA TYR A 104 -12.28 -2.25 -15.35
C TYR A 104 -10.98 -2.87 -14.86
N ILE A 105 -10.05 -2.02 -14.44
CA ILE A 105 -8.80 -2.42 -13.82
C ILE A 105 -8.93 -2.15 -12.32
N LEU A 106 -8.71 -3.18 -11.52
CA LEU A 106 -8.62 -3.04 -10.08
C LEU A 106 -7.23 -2.52 -9.71
N CYS A 107 -7.20 -1.35 -9.09
CA CYS A 107 -5.97 -0.69 -8.67
C CYS A 107 -5.83 -0.71 -7.16
N VAL A 108 -4.61 -0.90 -6.70
CA VAL A 108 -4.23 -0.75 -5.29
C VAL A 108 -3.26 0.41 -5.19
N GLU A 109 -3.61 1.38 -4.36
CA GLU A 109 -2.79 2.56 -4.13
C GLU A 109 -2.28 2.59 -2.69
N THR A 110 -1.05 3.06 -2.50
CA THR A 110 -0.53 3.35 -1.17
C THR A 110 -0.99 4.73 -0.72
N LYS A 111 -1.38 4.84 0.54
CA LYS A 111 -1.64 6.14 1.17
C LYS A 111 -0.41 6.59 1.96
N ASP A 112 -0.23 7.90 2.10
CA ASP A 112 0.82 8.49 2.94
C ASP A 112 0.51 8.40 4.45
N SER A 113 -0.51 7.65 4.81
CA SER A 113 -0.95 7.47 6.18
C SER A 113 -0.72 6.04 6.67
N TRP A 114 -0.43 5.94 7.96
CA TRP A 114 -0.26 4.69 8.66
C TRP A 114 -1.32 4.61 9.75
N LYS A 115 -1.91 3.45 9.89
CA LYS A 115 -2.92 3.20 10.90
C LYS A 115 -2.31 2.46 12.09
N GLU A 116 -2.57 2.95 13.30
CA GLU A 116 -2.16 2.28 14.51
C GLU A 116 -2.95 0.99 14.72
N THR A 117 -2.23 -0.11 14.93
CA THR A 117 -2.82 -1.41 15.20
C THR A 117 -3.01 -1.63 16.71
N PHE A 118 -3.69 -2.72 17.05
CA PHE A 118 -4.01 -3.08 18.42
C PHE A 118 -2.80 -3.17 19.36
N ASN A 119 -1.62 -3.50 18.84
CA ASN A 119 -0.39 -3.69 19.62
C ASN A 119 0.54 -2.47 19.63
N GLY A 120 0.07 -1.30 19.21
CA GLY A 120 0.89 -0.09 19.13
C GLY A 120 1.82 -0.04 17.93
N TYR A 121 1.72 -1.00 17.04
CA TYR A 121 2.41 -0.97 15.74
C TYR A 121 1.60 -0.17 14.74
N CYS A 122 2.26 0.34 13.71
CA CYS A 122 1.59 1.01 12.60
C CYS A 122 1.64 0.14 11.36
N GLU A 123 0.52 0.07 10.66
CA GLU A 123 0.41 -0.59 9.37
C GLU A 123 0.11 0.43 8.27
N PRO A 124 0.67 0.27 7.07
CA PRO A 124 0.37 1.16 5.96
C PRO A 124 -1.09 1.00 5.54
N GLU A 125 -1.70 2.11 5.16
CA GLU A 125 -3.04 2.11 4.59
C GLU A 125 -2.98 1.99 3.08
N TYR A 126 -3.88 1.17 2.53
CA TYR A 126 -4.05 0.97 1.09
C TYR A 126 -5.45 1.39 0.66
N LYS A 127 -5.57 1.81 -0.58
CA LYS A 127 -6.84 2.15 -1.20
C LYS A 127 -7.05 1.32 -2.45
N PHE A 128 -8.21 0.69 -2.54
CA PHE A 128 -8.65 0.05 -3.78
C PHE A 128 -9.45 1.03 -4.62
N SER A 129 -9.27 0.98 -5.92
CA SER A 129 -10.04 1.76 -6.86
C SER A 129 -10.26 0.98 -8.15
N LEU A 130 -11.31 1.33 -8.88
CA LEU A 130 -11.58 0.81 -10.21
C LEU A 130 -11.31 1.91 -11.23
N ILE A 131 -10.51 1.59 -12.23
CA ILE A 131 -10.24 2.45 -13.36
C ILE A 131 -10.82 1.79 -14.60
N GLN A 132 -11.54 2.56 -15.39
CA GLN A 132 -12.07 2.08 -16.66
C GLN A 132 -10.92 1.76 -17.62
N ASP A 133 -10.96 0.58 -18.20
CA ASP A 133 -10.00 0.17 -19.22
C ASP A 133 -10.42 0.79 -20.56
N LEU A 134 -9.72 1.82 -20.96
CA LEU A 134 -9.95 2.56 -22.21
C LEU A 134 -9.00 2.04 -23.30
N GLU A 135 -9.13 0.82 -23.69
CA GLU A 135 -8.41 0.33 -24.87
C GLU A 135 -8.89 0.98 -26.16
#